data_c674cccfff6e9998cff19b5787423cc0
#
_entry.id   c674cccfff6e9998cff19b5787423cc0
#
_cell.length_a   1.000
_cell.length_b   1.000
_cell.length_c   1.000
_cell.angle_alpha   90.00
_cell.angle_beta   90.00
_cell.angle_gamma   90.00
#
_symmetry.space_group_name_H-M   'P 1'
#
loop_
_entity.id
_entity.type
_entity.pdbx_description
1 polymer ?
#
loop_
_entity_poly.entity_id
_entity_poly.type
_entity_poly.pdbx_seq_one_letter_code
_entity_poly.pdbx_strand_id
1 'polypeptide(L)'
;LVGSEMCIRDRNGAIIAEPGEFTKRAFLNGRMDLTQAEAVMDVISAGSDLALKAAQTQLDGGVGAQVDELKDNLVHVLAHIEAYIDFPDEDISPDTASDLLARLRSMEEKLAALLRTAEGGRLLREGIRTAIAGPPNVGKSSLLNTLLGYDRAIVSNIAGTTRDTVEESIQMAGLALRLIDTAGMRESSDVIEQAGITRTNRALETADLVLEVADASMPRVKDHTAPALTAPRLLILNKCDLGVHPDWKAVPGIRFSCATGEGRKELEEAIIQAFSSSLPSETGSSLVAINARHQHELGLCREHVRLASESISRQESPEFTALELREALTHLGEITGAVDTEDVLGAIFSSFCLGK
;
A
#
# COMPACT_ATOMS: atom_id res chain seq x y z
N LEU A 1 18.68 -3.10 -39.93
CA LEU A 1 17.22 -3.36 -40.09
C LEU A 1 16.39 -2.44 -39.20
N VAL A 2 16.80 -2.17 -37.92
CA VAL A 2 16.08 -1.31 -36.99
C VAL A 2 15.95 0.15 -37.50
N GLY A 3 16.95 0.68 -38.18
CA GLY A 3 16.91 2.04 -38.76
C GLY A 3 15.90 2.25 -39.87
N SER A 4 15.60 1.20 -40.67
CA SER A 4 14.66 1.28 -41.80
C SER A 4 13.20 1.30 -41.34
N GLU A 5 12.85 0.58 -40.27
CA GLU A 5 11.49 0.56 -39.71
C GLU A 5 11.15 1.91 -39.06
N MET A 6 12.10 2.51 -38.36
CA MET A 6 11.94 3.83 -37.72
C MET A 6 11.67 4.92 -38.80
N CYS A 7 12.44 4.91 -39.90
CA CYS A 7 12.21 5.83 -41.01
C CYS A 7 10.86 5.65 -41.71
N ILE A 8 10.33 4.42 -41.76
CA ILE A 8 8.99 4.17 -42.34
C ILE A 8 7.90 4.73 -41.46
N ARG A 9 8.00 4.57 -40.13
CA ARG A 9 7.04 5.09 -39.15
C ARG A 9 7.02 6.62 -39.20
N ASP A 10 8.19 7.28 -39.15
CA ASP A 10 8.30 8.74 -39.19
C ASP A 10 7.70 9.33 -40.47
N ARG A 11 7.92 8.70 -41.62
CA ARG A 11 7.34 9.14 -42.92
C ARG A 11 5.82 9.01 -42.98
N ASN A 12 5.24 8.14 -42.15
CA ASN A 12 3.79 7.97 -42.00
C ASN A 12 3.20 8.79 -40.84
N GLY A 13 3.99 9.73 -40.27
CA GLY A 13 3.53 10.63 -39.21
C GLY A 13 3.40 9.99 -37.81
N ALA A 14 3.98 8.81 -37.63
CA ALA A 14 4.04 8.21 -36.30
C ALA A 14 5.15 8.88 -35.48
N ILE A 15 4.84 9.30 -34.29
CA ILE A 15 5.78 9.84 -33.30
C ILE A 15 5.97 8.86 -32.16
N ILE A 16 7.10 8.98 -31.45
CA ILE A 16 7.34 8.19 -30.23
C ILE A 16 6.36 8.70 -29.16
N ALA A 17 5.62 7.77 -28.56
CA ALA A 17 4.69 8.11 -27.49
C ALA A 17 5.42 8.55 -26.22
N GLU A 18 4.85 9.53 -25.52
CA GLU A 18 5.30 9.92 -24.19
C GLU A 18 5.02 8.84 -23.14
N PRO A 19 5.65 8.90 -21.95
CA PRO A 19 5.30 8.02 -20.85
C PRO A 19 3.81 8.09 -20.53
N GLY A 20 3.14 6.93 -20.42
CA GLY A 20 1.72 6.83 -20.09
C GLY A 20 0.74 7.35 -21.15
N GLU A 21 1.20 7.75 -22.35
CA GLU A 21 0.34 8.40 -23.36
C GLU A 21 -0.84 7.53 -23.79
N PHE A 22 -0.64 6.22 -23.97
CA PHE A 22 -1.72 5.31 -24.37
C PHE A 22 -2.79 5.19 -23.29
N THR A 23 -2.36 5.04 -22.03
CA THR A 23 -3.26 4.95 -20.87
C THR A 23 -3.99 6.29 -20.63
N LYS A 24 -3.26 7.43 -20.75
CA LYS A 24 -3.86 8.77 -20.69
C LYS A 24 -4.94 8.97 -21.75
N ARG A 25 -4.67 8.56 -23.00
CA ARG A 25 -5.67 8.63 -24.07
C ARG A 25 -6.86 7.71 -23.83
N ALA A 26 -6.65 6.53 -23.26
CA ALA A 26 -7.75 5.64 -22.91
C ALA A 26 -8.65 6.25 -21.83
N PHE A 27 -8.06 6.87 -20.80
CA PHE A 27 -8.77 7.62 -19.76
C PHE A 27 -9.55 8.80 -20.36
N LEU A 28 -8.89 9.68 -21.13
CA LEU A 28 -9.53 10.85 -21.76
C LEU A 28 -10.68 10.47 -22.74
N ASN A 29 -10.62 9.27 -23.31
CA ASN A 29 -11.69 8.74 -24.17
C ASN A 29 -12.74 7.93 -23.39
N GLY A 30 -12.74 7.97 -22.05
CA GLY A 30 -13.73 7.30 -21.21
C GLY A 30 -13.72 5.77 -21.28
N ARG A 31 -12.58 5.14 -21.67
CA ARG A 31 -12.44 3.69 -21.73
C ARG A 31 -12.05 3.07 -20.38
N MET A 32 -11.56 3.87 -19.49
CA MET A 32 -11.20 3.54 -18.11
C MET A 32 -11.27 4.78 -17.24
N ASP A 33 -11.49 4.62 -15.97
CA ASP A 33 -11.38 5.67 -14.97
C ASP A 33 -9.93 5.86 -14.50
N LEU A 34 -9.69 6.88 -13.65
CA LEU A 34 -8.35 7.20 -13.18
C LEU A 34 -7.78 6.11 -12.26
N THR A 35 -8.63 5.41 -11.48
CA THR A 35 -8.21 4.31 -10.61
C THR A 35 -7.72 3.11 -11.42
N GLN A 36 -8.37 2.83 -12.55
CA GLN A 36 -7.95 1.80 -13.50
C GLN A 36 -6.67 2.18 -14.23
N ALA A 37 -6.51 3.47 -14.58
CA ALA A 37 -5.29 3.97 -15.19
C ALA A 37 -4.08 3.79 -14.25
N GLU A 38 -4.20 4.13 -12.98
CA GLU A 38 -3.17 3.89 -11.96
C GLU A 38 -2.85 2.40 -11.81
N ALA A 39 -3.87 1.53 -11.85
CA ALA A 39 -3.72 0.09 -11.73
C ALA A 39 -2.86 -0.52 -12.85
N VAL A 40 -2.79 0.09 -14.03
CA VAL A 40 -1.88 -0.37 -15.11
C VAL A 40 -0.43 -0.39 -14.63
N MET A 41 0.01 0.64 -13.90
CA MET A 41 1.36 0.68 -13.34
C MET A 41 1.53 -0.29 -12.19
N ASP A 42 0.51 -0.43 -11.35
CA ASP A 42 0.53 -1.40 -10.24
C ASP A 42 0.69 -2.84 -10.75
N VAL A 43 0.02 -3.22 -11.85
CA VAL A 43 0.20 -4.53 -12.51
C VAL A 43 1.62 -4.72 -13.02
N ILE A 44 2.23 -3.67 -13.62
CA ILE A 44 3.59 -3.75 -14.18
C ILE A 44 4.65 -3.84 -13.08
N SER A 45 4.44 -3.12 -11.98
CA SER A 45 5.39 -3.03 -10.86
C SER A 45 5.14 -4.06 -9.77
N ALA A 46 4.12 -4.91 -9.89
CA ALA A 46 3.78 -5.91 -8.89
C ALA A 46 4.97 -6.81 -8.55
N GLY A 47 5.45 -6.72 -7.32
CA GLY A 47 6.59 -7.49 -6.81
C GLY A 47 6.20 -8.83 -6.17
N SER A 48 4.90 -9.17 -6.15
CA SER A 48 4.38 -10.41 -5.57
C SER A 48 3.04 -10.81 -6.17
N ASP A 49 2.66 -12.08 -5.97
CA ASP A 49 1.39 -12.62 -6.48
C ASP A 49 0.17 -11.90 -5.86
N LEU A 50 0.23 -11.56 -4.58
CA LEU A 50 -0.85 -10.83 -3.92
C LEU A 50 -0.95 -9.38 -4.44
N ALA A 51 0.19 -8.72 -4.68
CA ALA A 51 0.22 -7.40 -5.29
C ALA A 51 -0.38 -7.43 -6.70
N LEU A 52 -0.02 -8.43 -7.51
CA LEU A 52 -0.57 -8.60 -8.85
C LEU A 52 -2.08 -8.82 -8.83
N LYS A 53 -2.59 -9.68 -7.95
CA LYS A 53 -4.04 -9.91 -7.80
C LYS A 53 -4.78 -8.64 -7.38
N ALA A 54 -4.23 -7.86 -6.42
CA ALA A 54 -4.82 -6.60 -6.00
C ALA A 54 -4.85 -5.58 -7.15
N ALA A 55 -3.75 -5.45 -7.89
CA ALA A 55 -3.66 -4.58 -9.05
C ALA A 55 -4.64 -4.99 -10.17
N GLN A 56 -4.82 -6.29 -10.43
CA GLN A 56 -5.81 -6.79 -11.38
C GLN A 56 -7.24 -6.46 -10.94
N THR A 57 -7.57 -6.67 -9.66
CA THR A 57 -8.88 -6.30 -9.12
C THR A 57 -9.16 -4.80 -9.30
N GLN A 58 -8.16 -3.95 -9.10
CA GLN A 58 -8.30 -2.51 -9.30
C GLN A 58 -8.43 -2.17 -10.80
N LEU A 59 -7.68 -2.83 -11.68
CA LEU A 59 -7.79 -2.66 -13.13
C LEU A 59 -9.17 -3.06 -13.65
N ASP A 60 -9.80 -4.07 -13.04
CA ASP A 60 -11.17 -4.49 -13.32
C ASP A 60 -12.24 -3.53 -12.74
N GLY A 61 -11.82 -2.42 -12.12
CA GLY A 61 -12.71 -1.37 -11.62
C GLY A 61 -13.15 -1.53 -10.15
N GLY A 62 -12.45 -2.35 -9.36
CA GLY A 62 -12.86 -2.66 -7.98
C GLY A 62 -12.98 -1.43 -7.06
N VAL A 63 -12.08 -0.45 -7.17
CA VAL A 63 -12.14 0.82 -6.41
C VAL A 63 -13.20 1.74 -7.01
N GLY A 64 -13.21 1.91 -8.33
CA GLY A 64 -14.15 2.77 -9.05
C GLY A 64 -15.59 2.42 -8.72
N ALA A 65 -15.97 1.14 -8.79
CA ALA A 65 -17.33 0.67 -8.49
C ALA A 65 -17.78 1.03 -7.06
N GLN A 66 -16.88 0.94 -6.07
CA GLN A 66 -17.21 1.31 -4.68
C GLN A 66 -17.35 2.83 -4.51
N VAL A 67 -16.52 3.60 -5.21
CA VAL A 67 -16.62 5.08 -5.24
C VAL A 67 -17.90 5.51 -5.93
N ASP A 68 -18.29 4.89 -7.04
CA ASP A 68 -19.53 5.19 -7.75
C ASP A 68 -20.78 4.86 -6.89
N GLU A 69 -20.77 3.76 -6.17
CA GLU A 69 -21.84 3.44 -5.21
C GLU A 69 -21.99 4.51 -4.12
N LEU A 70 -20.86 4.99 -3.58
CA LEU A 70 -20.85 6.08 -2.58
C LEU A 70 -21.37 7.37 -3.20
N LYS A 71 -20.93 7.71 -4.41
CA LYS A 71 -21.35 8.89 -5.16
C LYS A 71 -22.85 8.89 -5.42
N ASP A 72 -23.41 7.78 -5.90
CA ASP A 72 -24.86 7.65 -6.16
C ASP A 72 -25.67 7.86 -4.88
N ASN A 73 -25.20 7.30 -3.75
CA ASN A 73 -25.84 7.50 -2.47
C ASN A 73 -25.78 8.97 -2.00
N LEU A 74 -24.64 9.66 -2.17
CA LEU A 74 -24.49 11.08 -1.83
C LEU A 74 -25.38 11.96 -2.71
N VAL A 75 -25.40 11.71 -4.03
CA VAL A 75 -26.27 12.43 -4.98
C VAL A 75 -27.73 12.30 -4.57
N HIS A 76 -28.16 11.09 -4.17
CA HIS A 76 -29.53 10.88 -3.72
C HIS A 76 -29.87 11.71 -2.46
N VAL A 77 -28.99 11.73 -1.46
CA VAL A 77 -29.17 12.53 -0.23
C VAL A 77 -29.16 14.03 -0.56
N LEU A 78 -28.21 14.48 -1.37
CA LEU A 78 -28.08 15.88 -1.77
C LEU A 78 -29.32 16.35 -2.53
N ALA A 79 -29.79 15.59 -3.53
CA ALA A 79 -30.98 15.92 -4.29
C ALA A 79 -32.23 16.09 -3.40
N HIS A 80 -32.33 15.27 -2.36
CA HIS A 80 -33.43 15.38 -1.40
C HIS A 80 -33.37 16.66 -0.58
N ILE A 81 -32.17 17.05 -0.13
CA ILE A 81 -31.95 18.28 0.63
C ILE A 81 -32.16 19.51 -0.26
N GLU A 82 -31.69 19.50 -1.51
CA GLU A 82 -31.88 20.58 -2.48
C GLU A 82 -33.37 20.76 -2.82
N ALA A 83 -34.11 19.67 -3.02
CA ALA A 83 -35.54 19.75 -3.21
C ALA A 83 -36.27 20.38 -2.01
N TYR A 84 -35.85 20.08 -0.78
CA TYR A 84 -36.39 20.73 0.43
C TYR A 84 -36.04 22.22 0.53
N ILE A 85 -34.87 22.63 0.07
CA ILE A 85 -34.47 24.05 0.01
C ILE A 85 -35.31 24.80 -1.02
N ASP A 86 -35.50 24.24 -2.21
CA ASP A 86 -36.16 24.89 -3.36
C ASP A 86 -37.70 24.92 -3.20
N PHE A 87 -38.29 23.95 -2.53
CA PHE A 87 -39.73 23.78 -2.38
C PHE A 87 -40.16 23.60 -0.92
N PRO A 88 -39.94 24.60 -0.04
CA PRO A 88 -40.21 24.46 1.40
C PRO A 88 -41.69 24.32 1.77
N ASP A 89 -42.60 24.75 0.87
CA ASP A 89 -44.05 24.70 1.07
C ASP A 89 -44.74 23.49 0.41
N GLU A 90 -44.02 22.67 -0.33
CA GLU A 90 -44.56 21.46 -0.91
C GLU A 90 -44.47 20.29 0.10
N ASP A 91 -45.54 19.48 0.22
CA ASP A 91 -45.53 18.20 0.93
C ASP A 91 -44.61 17.17 0.23
N ILE A 92 -43.38 17.53 -0.05
CA ILE A 92 -42.32 16.58 -0.38
C ILE A 92 -42.23 15.72 0.87
N SER A 93 -42.73 14.48 0.80
CA SER A 93 -42.64 13.53 1.92
C SER A 93 -41.18 13.44 2.32
N PRO A 94 -40.74 14.09 3.39
CA PRO A 94 -39.34 14.09 3.72
C PRO A 94 -38.96 12.68 4.15
N ASP A 95 -37.92 12.13 3.54
CA ASP A 95 -37.11 11.18 4.30
C ASP A 95 -36.90 11.86 5.65
N THR A 96 -37.32 11.24 6.71
CA THR A 96 -37.19 11.87 8.03
C THR A 96 -35.72 12.18 8.25
N ALA A 97 -35.41 13.21 9.04
CA ALA A 97 -34.01 13.50 9.40
C ALA A 97 -33.28 12.23 9.90
N SER A 98 -34.02 11.29 10.51
CA SER A 98 -33.52 9.98 10.93
C SER A 98 -33.11 9.09 9.75
N ASP A 99 -33.81 9.11 8.62
CA ASP A 99 -33.49 8.28 7.44
C ASP A 99 -32.26 8.84 6.73
N LEU A 100 -32.16 10.16 6.59
CA LEU A 100 -30.97 10.82 6.03
C LEU A 100 -29.74 10.55 6.90
N LEU A 101 -29.85 10.67 8.22
CA LEU A 101 -28.77 10.34 9.14
C LEU A 101 -28.37 8.86 9.09
N ALA A 102 -29.32 7.95 8.93
CA ALA A 102 -29.03 6.53 8.79
C ALA A 102 -28.23 6.25 7.51
N ARG A 103 -28.59 6.90 6.39
CA ARG A 103 -27.87 6.80 5.11
C ARG A 103 -26.45 7.37 5.22
N LEU A 104 -26.27 8.55 5.81
CA LEU A 104 -24.96 9.17 6.01
C LEU A 104 -24.06 8.32 6.92
N ARG A 105 -24.61 7.74 7.99
CA ARG A 105 -23.85 6.80 8.85
C ARG A 105 -23.40 5.55 8.09
N SER A 106 -24.29 4.95 7.27
CA SER A 106 -23.92 3.81 6.44
C SER A 106 -22.81 4.15 5.46
N MET A 107 -22.82 5.36 4.87
CA MET A 107 -21.74 5.84 4.00
C MET A 107 -20.44 6.05 4.78
N GLU A 108 -20.50 6.64 5.96
CA GLU A 108 -19.32 6.82 6.83
C GLU A 108 -18.68 5.49 7.19
N GLU A 109 -19.46 4.45 7.47
CA GLU A 109 -18.97 3.09 7.74
C GLU A 109 -18.29 2.48 6.51
N LYS A 110 -18.84 2.66 5.30
CA LYS A 110 -18.24 2.20 4.05
C LYS A 110 -16.91 2.93 3.76
N LEU A 111 -16.90 4.27 3.92
CA LEU A 111 -15.68 5.08 3.79
C LEU A 111 -14.61 4.63 4.79
N ALA A 112 -14.98 4.39 6.05
CA ALA A 112 -14.06 3.89 7.07
C ALA A 112 -13.54 2.48 6.73
N ALA A 113 -14.36 1.63 6.12
CA ALA A 113 -13.93 0.31 5.66
C ALA A 113 -12.90 0.41 4.53
N LEU A 114 -13.12 1.27 3.54
CA LEU A 114 -12.16 1.54 2.47
C LEU A 114 -10.84 2.11 3.02
N LEU A 115 -10.91 3.10 3.89
CA LEU A 115 -9.73 3.71 4.50
C LEU A 115 -8.86 2.70 5.26
N ARG A 116 -9.46 1.67 5.89
CA ARG A 116 -8.69 0.60 6.54
C ARG A 116 -7.87 -0.24 5.57
N THR A 117 -8.20 -0.26 4.28
CA THR A 117 -7.42 -1.01 3.27
C THR A 117 -6.17 -0.26 2.80
N ALA A 118 -6.00 1.01 3.17
CA ALA A 118 -4.89 1.85 2.71
C ALA A 118 -3.52 1.29 3.08
N GLU A 119 -3.36 0.87 4.34
CA GLU A 119 -2.09 0.32 4.82
C GLU A 119 -1.75 -0.99 4.10
N GLY A 120 -2.71 -1.90 3.95
CA GLY A 120 -2.54 -3.12 3.17
C GLY A 120 -2.20 -2.83 1.71
N GLY A 121 -2.87 -1.85 1.11
CA GLY A 121 -2.57 -1.38 -0.25
C GLY A 121 -1.15 -0.85 -0.40
N ARG A 122 -0.66 -0.09 0.58
CA ARG A 122 0.72 0.40 0.63
C ARG A 122 1.71 -0.77 0.70
N LEU A 123 1.49 -1.70 1.63
CA LEU A 123 2.37 -2.87 1.81
C LEU A 123 2.42 -3.76 0.56
N LEU A 124 1.31 -3.91 -0.15
CA LEU A 124 1.28 -4.70 -1.40
C LEU A 124 2.02 -3.99 -2.54
N ARG A 125 1.86 -2.68 -2.70
CA ARG A 125 2.52 -1.92 -3.78
C ARG A 125 4.00 -1.66 -3.53
N GLU A 126 4.34 -1.16 -2.34
CA GLU A 126 5.71 -0.77 -2.02
C GLU A 126 6.55 -1.94 -1.54
N GLY A 127 5.91 -3.01 -1.10
CA GLY A 127 6.55 -4.09 -0.37
C GLY A 127 6.74 -3.76 1.11
N ILE A 128 7.02 -4.78 1.91
CA ILE A 128 7.24 -4.67 3.35
C ILE A 128 8.70 -4.30 3.60
N ARG A 129 8.96 -3.09 4.05
CA ARG A 129 10.32 -2.65 4.42
C ARG A 129 10.79 -3.44 5.62
N THR A 130 11.76 -4.32 5.39
CA THR A 130 12.22 -5.31 6.36
C THR A 130 13.66 -5.02 6.78
N ALA A 131 13.86 -4.76 8.08
CA ALA A 131 15.16 -4.60 8.68
C ALA A 131 15.62 -5.90 9.36
N ILE A 132 16.90 -6.27 9.21
CA ILE A 132 17.52 -7.39 9.92
C ILE A 132 18.40 -6.81 11.04
N ALA A 133 18.07 -7.14 12.29
CA ALA A 133 18.78 -6.65 13.47
C ALA A 133 19.33 -7.80 14.32
N GLY A 134 20.24 -7.48 15.21
CA GLY A 134 20.82 -8.44 16.16
C GLY A 134 22.32 -8.22 16.42
N PRO A 135 22.89 -8.88 17.41
CA PRO A 135 24.32 -8.79 17.77
C PRO A 135 25.25 -9.16 16.62
N PRO A 136 26.55 -8.82 16.72
CA PRO A 136 27.57 -9.34 15.79
C PRO A 136 27.61 -10.89 15.81
N ASN A 137 27.96 -11.49 14.67
CA ASN A 137 28.23 -12.93 14.51
C ASN A 137 27.03 -13.89 14.74
N VAL A 138 25.79 -13.40 14.91
CA VAL A 138 24.59 -14.25 15.03
C VAL A 138 24.11 -14.81 13.69
N GLY A 139 24.68 -14.34 12.56
CA GLY A 139 24.35 -14.83 11.23
C GLY A 139 23.40 -13.93 10.45
N LYS A 140 23.38 -12.60 10.70
CA LYS A 140 22.57 -11.65 9.93
C LYS A 140 22.85 -11.68 8.43
N SER A 141 24.14 -11.61 8.04
CA SER A 141 24.55 -11.71 6.63
C SER A 141 24.25 -13.07 6.01
N SER A 142 24.33 -14.14 6.82
CA SER A 142 23.94 -15.48 6.37
C SER A 142 22.43 -15.57 6.14
N LEU A 143 21.61 -15.00 7.04
CA LEU A 143 20.17 -14.92 6.86
C LEU A 143 19.83 -14.12 5.60
N LEU A 144 20.42 -12.94 5.42
CA LEU A 144 20.26 -12.13 4.21
C LEU A 144 20.54 -12.94 2.95
N ASN A 145 21.70 -13.60 2.88
CA ASN A 145 22.07 -14.42 1.71
C ASN A 145 21.13 -15.62 1.51
N THR A 146 20.67 -16.25 2.58
CA THR A 146 19.71 -17.33 2.52
C THR A 146 18.37 -16.83 1.98
N LEU A 147 17.88 -15.69 2.45
CA LEU A 147 16.65 -15.07 1.97
C LEU A 147 16.76 -14.66 0.49
N LEU A 148 17.91 -14.10 0.08
CA LEU A 148 18.18 -13.74 -1.32
C LEU A 148 18.36 -14.95 -2.26
N GLY A 149 18.72 -16.10 -1.70
CA GLY A 149 18.81 -17.38 -2.43
C GLY A 149 17.45 -18.01 -2.71
N TYR A 150 16.41 -17.55 -2.02
CA TYR A 150 15.01 -17.88 -2.34
C TYR A 150 14.55 -17.06 -3.56
N ASP A 151 13.28 -17.02 -3.85
CA ASP A 151 12.78 -16.36 -5.06
C ASP A 151 13.07 -14.85 -5.05
N ARG A 152 14.03 -14.40 -5.87
CA ARG A 152 14.23 -12.96 -6.11
C ARG A 152 12.95 -12.41 -6.76
N ALA A 153 12.36 -11.39 -6.14
CA ALA A 153 11.29 -10.65 -6.79
C ALA A 153 11.80 -10.12 -8.14
N ILE A 154 11.04 -10.29 -9.20
CA ILE A 154 11.32 -9.67 -10.49
C ILE A 154 11.05 -8.17 -10.31
N VAL A 155 12.06 -7.45 -9.83
CA VAL A 155 12.00 -5.99 -9.81
C VAL A 155 12.19 -5.53 -11.25
N SER A 156 11.14 -4.97 -11.85
CA SER A 156 11.32 -4.24 -13.10
C SER A 156 12.25 -3.06 -12.79
N ASN A 157 13.46 -3.07 -13.36
CA ASN A 157 14.37 -1.94 -13.32
C ASN A 157 13.75 -0.78 -14.12
N ILE A 158 12.86 -0.02 -13.50
CA ILE A 158 12.39 1.24 -14.07
C ILE A 158 13.57 2.19 -13.95
N ALA A 159 14.15 2.53 -15.10
CA ALA A 159 15.27 3.45 -15.19
C ALA A 159 14.84 4.81 -14.61
N GLY A 160 15.37 5.18 -13.44
CA GLY A 160 15.11 6.47 -12.80
C GLY A 160 15.07 6.44 -11.27
N THR A 161 14.95 5.28 -10.61
CA THR A 161 14.83 5.19 -9.14
C THR A 161 16.12 4.79 -8.42
N THR A 162 17.23 4.62 -9.14
CA THR A 162 18.51 4.16 -8.58
C THR A 162 19.45 5.34 -8.32
N ARG A 163 19.33 6.00 -7.19
CA ARG A 163 20.42 6.87 -6.70
C ARG A 163 20.81 6.70 -5.23
N ASP A 164 20.00 6.07 -4.40
CA ASP A 164 20.35 5.91 -2.98
C ASP A 164 19.95 4.52 -2.49
N THR A 165 20.95 3.78 -1.93
CA THR A 165 20.89 2.48 -1.26
C THR A 165 20.48 1.27 -2.14
N VAL A 166 21.33 0.25 -2.14
CA VAL A 166 21.06 -1.05 -2.76
C VAL A 166 20.01 -1.76 -1.89
N GLU A 167 18.74 -1.54 -2.19
CA GLU A 167 17.64 -2.29 -1.60
C GLU A 167 17.43 -3.56 -2.42
N GLU A 168 17.38 -4.70 -1.76
CA GLU A 168 17.09 -5.98 -2.39
C GLU A 168 15.67 -6.40 -2.03
N SER A 169 14.93 -6.87 -3.03
CA SER A 169 13.56 -7.34 -2.84
C SER A 169 13.50 -8.85 -3.04
N ILE A 170 12.81 -9.53 -2.13
CA ILE A 170 12.55 -10.98 -2.18
C ILE A 170 11.05 -11.22 -2.10
N GLN A 171 10.60 -12.32 -2.72
CA GLN A 171 9.23 -12.76 -2.55
C GLN A 171 9.18 -13.84 -1.47
N MET A 172 8.32 -13.66 -0.46
CA MET A 172 8.12 -14.62 0.61
C MET A 172 6.64 -14.65 1.00
N ALA A 173 6.07 -15.84 1.05
CA ALA A 173 4.65 -16.01 1.42
C ALA A 173 3.66 -15.21 0.56
N GLY A 174 3.98 -14.98 -0.71
CA GLY A 174 3.18 -14.17 -1.64
C GLY A 174 3.30 -12.65 -1.42
N LEU A 175 4.18 -12.20 -0.51
CA LEU A 175 4.46 -10.80 -0.20
C LEU A 175 5.85 -10.41 -0.72
N ALA A 176 6.03 -9.15 -1.11
CA ALA A 176 7.33 -8.59 -1.43
C ALA A 176 7.97 -8.02 -0.15
N LEU A 177 9.12 -8.55 0.24
CA LEU A 177 9.93 -7.99 1.33
C LEU A 177 11.07 -7.16 0.75
N ARG A 178 11.13 -5.87 1.07
CA ARG A 178 12.23 -4.95 0.71
C ARG A 178 13.22 -4.91 1.85
N LEU A 179 14.38 -5.53 1.65
CA LEU A 179 15.43 -5.59 2.65
C LEU A 179 16.19 -4.25 2.67
N ILE A 180 16.10 -3.53 3.79
CA ILE A 180 16.73 -2.22 3.98
C ILE A 180 18.06 -2.37 4.73
N ASP A 181 19.02 -1.48 4.43
CA ASP A 181 20.37 -1.44 5.02
C ASP A 181 21.23 -2.70 4.76
N THR A 182 21.08 -3.29 3.58
CA THR A 182 21.89 -4.47 3.18
C THR A 182 23.38 -4.15 3.01
N ALA A 183 23.76 -2.89 2.77
CA ALA A 183 25.14 -2.45 2.58
C ALA A 183 25.98 -2.62 3.87
N GLY A 184 25.44 -2.28 5.03
CA GLY A 184 26.12 -2.46 6.32
C GLY A 184 26.35 -3.93 6.71
N MET A 185 25.64 -4.86 6.09
CA MET A 185 25.78 -6.30 6.33
C MET A 185 26.77 -6.99 5.39
N ARG A 186 27.15 -6.36 4.28
CA ARG A 186 28.13 -6.91 3.30
C ARG A 186 29.57 -6.52 3.59
N GLU A 187 29.78 -5.38 4.27
CA GLU A 187 31.12 -4.90 4.65
C GLU A 187 31.47 -5.34 6.06
N SER A 188 32.07 -6.52 6.21
CA SER A 188 32.68 -6.98 7.44
C SER A 188 34.15 -6.45 7.51
N SER A 189 34.35 -5.21 7.91
CA SER A 189 35.65 -4.71 8.33
C SER A 189 35.51 -3.70 9.46
N ASP A 190 36.31 -3.92 10.49
CA ASP A 190 36.32 -3.40 11.85
C ASP A 190 36.45 -1.86 12.06
N VAL A 191 36.18 -1.03 11.06
CA VAL A 191 36.50 0.42 11.14
C VAL A 191 35.25 1.33 11.15
N ILE A 192 34.03 0.83 11.02
CA ILE A 192 32.80 1.68 10.89
C ILE A 192 31.68 1.30 11.88
N GLU A 193 32.04 0.93 13.11
CA GLU A 193 31.06 0.50 14.11
C GLU A 193 30.04 1.61 14.49
N GLN A 194 30.48 2.87 14.62
CA GLN A 194 29.61 3.98 14.99
C GLN A 194 28.67 4.43 13.83
N ALA A 195 29.18 4.43 12.60
CA ALA A 195 28.34 4.74 11.41
C ALA A 195 27.32 3.64 11.12
N GLY A 196 27.66 2.38 11.42
CA GLY A 196 26.78 1.24 11.33
C GLY A 196 25.60 1.31 12.30
N ILE A 197 25.82 1.67 13.56
CA ILE A 197 24.80 1.80 14.59
C ILE A 197 23.76 2.88 14.21
N THR A 198 24.20 4.02 13.71
CA THR A 198 23.31 5.12 13.30
C THR A 198 22.43 4.73 12.10
N ARG A 199 23.01 4.02 11.11
CA ARG A 199 22.27 3.50 9.94
C ARG A 199 21.25 2.45 10.36
N THR A 200 21.66 1.49 11.19
CA THR A 200 20.75 0.45 11.69
C THR A 200 19.59 1.04 12.48
N ASN A 201 19.81 2.06 13.32
CA ASN A 201 18.74 2.73 14.05
C ASN A 201 17.75 3.41 13.09
N ARG A 202 18.24 4.10 12.06
CA ARG A 202 17.39 4.73 11.04
C ARG A 202 16.59 3.70 10.24
N ALA A 203 17.21 2.56 9.88
CA ALA A 203 16.53 1.46 9.23
C ALA A 203 15.41 0.89 10.12
N LEU A 204 15.68 0.72 11.42
CA LEU A 204 14.69 0.25 12.38
C LEU A 204 13.51 1.22 12.55
N GLU A 205 13.74 2.53 12.50
CA GLU A 205 12.70 3.56 12.60
C GLU A 205 11.74 3.57 11.39
N THR A 206 12.25 3.20 10.21
CA THR A 206 11.48 3.22 8.95
C THR A 206 10.98 1.85 8.52
N ALA A 207 11.34 0.78 9.24
CA ALA A 207 10.95 -0.57 8.94
C ALA A 207 9.47 -0.83 9.23
N ASP A 208 8.83 -1.59 8.34
CA ASP A 208 7.50 -2.17 8.54
C ASP A 208 7.58 -3.53 9.27
N LEU A 209 8.75 -4.20 9.19
CA LEU A 209 9.04 -5.49 9.84
C LEU A 209 10.49 -5.51 10.34
N VAL A 210 10.70 -6.03 11.54
CA VAL A 210 12.04 -6.27 12.07
C VAL A 210 12.26 -7.75 12.29
N LEU A 211 13.26 -8.31 11.61
CA LEU A 211 13.76 -9.66 11.83
C LEU A 211 14.92 -9.59 12.83
N GLU A 212 14.65 -9.89 14.08
CA GLU A 212 15.66 -9.89 15.13
C GLU A 212 16.36 -11.25 15.20
N VAL A 213 17.65 -11.29 14.86
CA VAL A 213 18.42 -12.52 14.78
C VAL A 213 19.22 -12.74 16.06
N ALA A 214 19.08 -13.92 16.63
CA ALA A 214 19.90 -14.37 17.76
C ALA A 214 20.55 -15.73 17.45
N ASP A 215 21.69 -16.02 18.07
CA ASP A 215 22.37 -17.31 17.97
C ASP A 215 21.75 -18.28 18.99
N ALA A 216 21.02 -19.28 18.51
CA ALA A 216 20.34 -20.25 19.36
C ALA A 216 21.31 -21.18 20.10
N SER A 217 22.53 -21.36 19.61
CA SER A 217 23.55 -22.23 20.21
C SER A 217 24.28 -21.62 21.42
N MET A 218 24.16 -20.29 21.61
CA MET A 218 24.84 -19.54 22.65
C MET A 218 23.88 -19.10 23.77
N PRO A 219 24.37 -18.81 24.98
CA PRO A 219 23.56 -18.26 26.06
C PRO A 219 22.89 -16.95 25.64
N ARG A 220 21.68 -16.69 26.16
CA ARG A 220 20.96 -15.45 25.89
C ARG A 220 21.61 -14.25 26.57
N VAL A 221 22.03 -13.26 25.80
CA VAL A 221 22.51 -11.97 26.34
C VAL A 221 21.29 -11.11 26.67
N LYS A 222 21.12 -10.74 27.96
CA LYS A 222 19.93 -10.04 28.47
C LYS A 222 19.90 -8.52 28.19
N ASP A 223 21.00 -7.92 27.68
CA ASP A 223 21.20 -6.47 27.67
C ASP A 223 20.91 -5.76 26.35
N HIS A 224 20.16 -6.34 25.44
CA HIS A 224 19.70 -5.58 24.28
C HIS A 224 18.31 -4.97 24.58
N THR A 225 18.32 -3.78 25.21
CA THR A 225 17.20 -2.86 25.18
C THR A 225 17.06 -2.31 23.75
N ALA A 226 16.43 -3.10 22.90
CA ALA A 226 16.04 -2.59 21.60
C ALA A 226 15.03 -1.45 21.80
N PRO A 227 15.14 -0.36 21.05
CA PRO A 227 14.19 0.76 21.15
C PRO A 227 12.77 0.23 20.98
N ALA A 228 11.80 0.88 21.65
CA ALA A 228 10.39 0.58 21.47
C ALA A 228 10.04 0.95 20.02
N LEU A 229 9.86 -0.08 19.18
CA LEU A 229 9.49 0.08 17.77
C LEU A 229 7.98 -0.18 17.65
N THR A 230 7.34 0.57 16.77
CA THR A 230 5.93 0.35 16.40
C THR A 230 5.78 -0.85 15.46
N ALA A 231 6.83 -1.18 14.70
CA ALA A 231 6.85 -2.29 13.75
C ALA A 231 6.82 -3.66 14.46
N PRO A 232 6.11 -4.67 13.92
CA PRO A 232 6.18 -6.03 14.39
C PRO A 232 7.61 -6.56 14.36
N ARG A 233 7.96 -7.36 15.40
CA ARG A 233 9.27 -7.97 15.56
C ARG A 233 9.14 -9.47 15.57
N LEU A 234 9.90 -10.14 14.70
CA LEU A 234 10.01 -11.59 14.66
C LEU A 234 11.41 -12.00 15.15
N LEU A 235 11.46 -12.74 16.25
CA LEU A 235 12.71 -13.27 16.79
C LEU A 235 13.10 -14.53 16.03
N ILE A 236 14.26 -14.50 15.35
CA ILE A 236 14.83 -15.62 14.61
C ILE A 236 15.97 -16.23 15.45
N LEU A 237 15.75 -17.44 15.92
CA LEU A 237 16.74 -18.23 16.64
C LEU A 237 17.57 -19.04 15.64
N ASN A 238 18.62 -18.36 15.10
CA ASN A 238 19.47 -18.93 14.06
C ASN A 238 20.45 -19.97 14.63
N LYS A 239 21.03 -20.80 13.75
CA LYS A 239 21.98 -21.88 14.06
C LYS A 239 21.37 -22.98 14.93
N CYS A 240 20.05 -23.24 14.80
CA CYS A 240 19.37 -24.30 15.56
C CYS A 240 19.93 -25.70 15.25
N ASP A 241 20.57 -25.89 14.10
CA ASP A 241 21.30 -27.09 13.68
C ASP A 241 22.47 -27.43 14.60
N LEU A 242 23.06 -26.46 15.28
CA LEU A 242 24.13 -26.67 16.26
C LEU A 242 23.61 -27.00 17.69
N GLY A 243 22.29 -27.05 17.83
CA GLY A 243 21.61 -27.23 19.11
C GLY A 243 21.05 -25.93 19.68
N VAL A 244 20.08 -26.04 20.59
CA VAL A 244 19.41 -24.89 21.21
C VAL A 244 19.80 -24.82 22.69
N HIS A 245 20.46 -23.71 23.07
CA HIS A 245 20.83 -23.47 24.46
C HIS A 245 19.59 -23.40 25.38
N PRO A 246 19.67 -23.90 26.62
CA PRO A 246 18.53 -23.96 27.56
C PRO A 246 17.80 -22.63 27.76
N ASP A 247 18.52 -21.48 27.72
CA ASP A 247 17.97 -20.13 27.88
C ASP A 247 16.95 -19.77 26.80
N TRP A 248 17.01 -20.40 25.62
CA TRP A 248 16.11 -20.15 24.50
C TRP A 248 14.89 -21.09 24.47
N LYS A 249 14.88 -22.19 25.28
CA LYS A 249 13.81 -23.18 25.23
C LYS A 249 12.43 -22.63 25.56
N ALA A 250 12.36 -21.63 26.46
CA ALA A 250 11.11 -20.98 26.88
C ALA A 250 10.85 -19.64 26.18
N VAL A 251 11.73 -19.20 25.28
CA VAL A 251 11.57 -17.94 24.56
C VAL A 251 10.80 -18.19 23.27
N PRO A 252 9.67 -17.48 23.05
CA PRO A 252 8.97 -17.58 21.78
C PRO A 252 9.85 -16.98 20.67
N GLY A 253 10.13 -17.78 19.65
CA GLY A 253 10.96 -17.39 18.51
C GLY A 253 10.97 -18.49 17.45
N ILE A 254 11.27 -18.11 16.23
CA ILE A 254 11.32 -18.98 15.06
C ILE A 254 12.67 -19.67 15.05
N ARG A 255 12.69 -20.99 15.19
CA ARG A 255 13.91 -21.77 15.03
C ARG A 255 14.29 -21.80 13.57
N PHE A 256 15.50 -21.37 13.27
CA PHE A 256 15.98 -21.23 11.90
C PHE A 256 17.43 -21.72 11.78
N SER A 257 17.75 -22.29 10.64
CA SER A 257 19.13 -22.58 10.27
C SER A 257 19.43 -22.08 8.86
N CYS A 258 20.30 -21.10 8.76
CA CYS A 258 20.78 -20.64 7.45
C CYS A 258 21.59 -21.70 6.69
N ALA A 259 22.12 -22.72 7.40
CA ALA A 259 22.90 -23.79 6.79
C ALA A 259 22.02 -24.89 6.15
N THR A 260 20.92 -25.23 6.80
CA THR A 260 20.03 -26.33 6.36
C THR A 260 18.74 -25.85 5.69
N GLY A 261 18.35 -24.58 5.88
CA GLY A 261 17.07 -24.03 5.45
C GLY A 261 15.89 -24.40 6.36
N GLU A 262 16.16 -25.02 7.51
CA GLU A 262 15.13 -25.34 8.52
C GLU A 262 14.49 -24.05 9.05
N GLY A 263 13.17 -24.07 9.30
CA GLY A 263 12.43 -22.94 9.87
C GLY A 263 11.86 -21.95 8.81
N ARG A 264 12.02 -22.22 7.51
CA ARG A 264 11.53 -21.35 6.45
C ARG A 264 10.00 -21.20 6.49
N LYS A 265 9.28 -22.31 6.60
CA LYS A 265 7.80 -22.29 6.61
C LYS A 265 7.26 -21.53 7.82
N GLU A 266 7.86 -21.77 8.98
CA GLU A 266 7.50 -21.09 10.22
C GLU A 266 7.75 -19.56 10.12
N LEU A 267 8.80 -19.15 9.42
CA LEU A 267 9.07 -17.73 9.14
C LEU A 267 8.02 -17.16 8.18
N GLU A 268 7.68 -17.86 7.12
CA GLU A 268 6.63 -17.46 6.17
C GLU A 268 5.28 -17.30 6.87
N GLU A 269 4.87 -18.26 7.69
CA GLU A 269 3.63 -18.21 8.48
C GLU A 269 3.63 -17.04 9.48
N ALA A 270 4.75 -16.81 10.17
CA ALA A 270 4.88 -15.70 11.11
C ALA A 270 4.78 -14.34 10.44
N ILE A 271 5.33 -14.19 9.23
CA ILE A 271 5.19 -12.94 8.43
C ILE A 271 3.72 -12.73 8.04
N ILE A 272 3.05 -13.74 7.50
CA ILE A 272 1.62 -13.65 7.18
C ILE A 272 0.81 -13.24 8.41
N GLN A 273 1.07 -13.88 9.55
CA GLN A 273 0.37 -13.58 10.80
C GLN A 273 0.62 -12.16 11.28
N ALA A 274 1.84 -11.63 11.16
CA ALA A 274 2.19 -10.28 11.57
C ALA A 274 1.40 -9.20 10.81
N PHE A 275 1.01 -9.48 9.57
CA PHE A 275 0.27 -8.54 8.71
C PHE A 275 -1.18 -8.96 8.43
N SER A 276 -1.68 -10.00 9.08
CA SER A 276 -3.03 -10.55 8.85
C SER A 276 -4.16 -9.54 9.07
N SER A 277 -3.96 -8.55 9.95
CA SER A 277 -4.94 -7.49 10.19
C SER A 277 -4.89 -6.35 9.17
N SER A 278 -3.75 -6.18 8.48
CA SER A 278 -3.52 -5.10 7.53
C SER A 278 -3.75 -5.55 6.08
N LEU A 279 -3.50 -6.82 5.80
CA LEU A 279 -3.71 -7.38 4.47
C LEU A 279 -5.18 -7.73 4.24
N PRO A 280 -5.70 -7.51 3.02
CA PRO A 280 -7.06 -7.94 2.66
C PRO A 280 -7.19 -9.46 2.81
N SER A 281 -8.29 -9.92 3.40
CA SER A 281 -8.57 -11.37 3.51
C SER A 281 -8.93 -11.96 2.16
N GLU A 282 -8.37 -13.12 1.80
CA GLU A 282 -8.71 -13.83 0.57
C GLU A 282 -10.16 -14.37 0.52
N THR A 283 -10.86 -14.37 1.65
CA THR A 283 -12.20 -14.93 1.81
C THR A 283 -13.26 -13.84 1.82
N GLY A 284 -13.56 -13.25 0.67
CA GLY A 284 -14.72 -12.40 0.51
C GLY A 284 -14.43 -11.12 -0.27
N SER A 285 -15.19 -10.88 -1.30
CA SER A 285 -15.33 -9.67 -2.12
C SER A 285 -14.09 -8.77 -2.21
N SER A 286 -13.34 -8.98 -3.27
CA SER A 286 -12.33 -8.10 -3.87
C SER A 286 -11.19 -7.63 -2.94
N LEU A 287 -9.97 -8.00 -3.34
CA LEU A 287 -8.69 -7.44 -2.88
C LEU A 287 -8.60 -5.93 -3.25
N VAL A 288 -9.54 -5.13 -2.74
CA VAL A 288 -9.51 -3.68 -2.98
C VAL A 288 -8.45 -3.07 -2.10
N ALA A 289 -7.46 -2.46 -2.72
CA ALA A 289 -6.36 -1.78 -2.06
C ALA A 289 -6.29 -0.35 -2.57
N ILE A 290 -6.56 0.63 -1.70
CA ILE A 290 -6.47 2.05 -2.08
C ILE A 290 -5.03 2.56 -1.97
N ASN A 291 -4.69 3.59 -2.78
CA ASN A 291 -3.41 4.27 -2.73
C ASN A 291 -3.46 5.52 -1.83
N ALA A 292 -2.31 6.21 -1.69
CA ALA A 292 -2.22 7.40 -0.84
C ALA A 292 -3.13 8.56 -1.31
N ARG A 293 -3.30 8.73 -2.64
CA ARG A 293 -4.22 9.71 -3.22
C ARG A 293 -5.66 9.38 -2.87
N HIS A 294 -6.08 8.12 -3.11
CA HIS A 294 -7.42 7.65 -2.74
C HIS A 294 -7.66 7.78 -1.23
N GLN A 295 -6.67 7.47 -0.39
CA GLN A 295 -6.76 7.61 1.06
C GLN A 295 -7.00 9.06 1.47
N HIS A 296 -6.30 10.00 0.83
CA HIS A 296 -6.47 11.44 1.10
C HIS A 296 -7.88 11.89 0.76
N GLU A 297 -8.34 11.63 -0.46
CA GLU A 297 -9.65 12.06 -0.95
C GLU A 297 -10.81 11.39 -0.17
N LEU A 298 -10.71 10.09 0.11
CA LEU A 298 -11.71 9.40 0.95
C LEU A 298 -11.72 9.93 2.38
N GLY A 299 -10.56 10.35 2.90
CA GLY A 299 -10.46 10.98 4.22
C GLY A 299 -11.21 12.31 4.29
N LEU A 300 -11.02 13.18 3.28
CA LEU A 300 -11.73 14.45 3.17
C LEU A 300 -13.24 14.24 2.92
N CYS A 301 -13.59 13.35 2.01
CA CYS A 301 -14.99 12.96 1.79
C CYS A 301 -15.67 12.51 3.10
N ARG A 302 -15.02 11.65 3.88
CA ARG A 302 -15.55 11.18 5.15
C ARG A 302 -15.76 12.32 6.15
N GLU A 303 -14.85 13.29 6.20
CA GLU A 303 -14.97 14.45 7.07
C GLU A 303 -16.19 15.30 6.69
N HIS A 304 -16.39 15.56 5.40
CA HIS A 304 -17.57 16.31 4.92
C HIS A 304 -18.88 15.56 5.16
N VAL A 305 -18.91 14.24 4.99
CA VAL A 305 -20.09 13.42 5.33
C VAL A 305 -20.40 13.50 6.84
N ARG A 306 -19.37 13.52 7.70
CA ARG A 306 -19.53 13.70 9.15
C ARG A 306 -20.08 15.07 9.49
N LEU A 307 -19.55 16.14 8.86
CA LEU A 307 -20.04 17.51 9.06
C LEU A 307 -21.49 17.66 8.59
N ALA A 308 -21.87 17.08 7.46
CA ALA A 308 -23.26 17.05 7.00
C ALA A 308 -24.17 16.35 8.02
N SER A 309 -23.74 15.22 8.60
CA SER A 309 -24.48 14.50 9.63
C SER A 309 -24.65 15.33 10.92
N GLU A 310 -23.61 16.08 11.30
CA GLU A 310 -23.66 16.99 12.46
C GLU A 310 -24.61 18.17 12.21
N SER A 311 -24.57 18.78 11.01
CA SER A 311 -25.47 19.87 10.62
C SER A 311 -26.93 19.46 10.73
N ILE A 312 -27.30 18.28 10.19
CA ILE A 312 -28.68 17.73 10.32
C ILE A 312 -29.03 17.52 11.82
N SER A 313 -28.10 16.94 12.60
CA SER A 313 -28.33 16.62 14.00
C SER A 313 -28.53 17.87 14.87
N ARG A 314 -27.87 18.96 14.51
CA ARG A 314 -28.00 20.27 15.19
C ARG A 314 -29.15 21.13 14.66
N GLN A 315 -29.88 20.61 13.67
CA GLN A 315 -30.97 21.35 13.00
C GLN A 315 -30.49 22.70 12.43
N GLU A 316 -29.26 22.72 11.87
CA GLU A 316 -28.72 23.86 11.16
C GLU A 316 -29.44 24.05 9.81
N SER A 317 -29.19 25.18 9.15
CA SER A 317 -29.79 25.44 7.84
C SER A 317 -29.40 24.37 6.82
N PRO A 318 -30.37 23.84 6.02
CA PRO A 318 -30.11 22.76 5.08
C PRO A 318 -29.10 23.11 3.98
N GLU A 319 -28.87 24.41 3.73
CA GLU A 319 -27.84 24.88 2.82
C GLU A 319 -26.43 24.52 3.29
N PHE A 320 -26.18 24.48 4.61
CA PHE A 320 -24.88 24.01 5.15
C PHE A 320 -24.70 22.51 4.87
N THR A 321 -25.74 21.74 5.09
CA THR A 321 -25.69 20.29 4.80
C THR A 321 -25.44 20.05 3.29
N ALA A 322 -26.14 20.81 2.41
CA ALA A 322 -25.94 20.71 0.96
C ALA A 322 -24.50 21.10 0.54
N LEU A 323 -23.93 22.12 1.16
CA LEU A 323 -22.54 22.53 0.92
C LEU A 323 -21.58 21.38 1.23
N GLU A 324 -21.67 20.81 2.44
CA GLU A 324 -20.80 19.70 2.87
C GLU A 324 -20.93 18.46 1.95
N LEU A 325 -22.13 18.14 1.52
CA LEU A 325 -22.34 17.01 0.59
C LEU A 325 -21.79 17.27 -0.81
N ARG A 326 -21.80 18.51 -1.30
CA ARG A 326 -21.16 18.88 -2.58
C ARG A 326 -19.65 18.75 -2.50
N GLU A 327 -19.03 19.17 -1.40
CA GLU A 327 -17.59 18.98 -1.16
C GLU A 327 -17.25 17.48 -1.10
N ALA A 328 -18.04 16.67 -0.38
CA ALA A 328 -17.86 15.23 -0.34
C ALA A 328 -17.94 14.59 -1.75
N LEU A 329 -18.86 15.02 -2.59
CA LEU A 329 -18.98 14.57 -3.99
C LEU A 329 -17.78 14.97 -4.85
N THR A 330 -17.25 16.16 -4.63
CA THR A 330 -16.05 16.66 -5.33
C THR A 330 -14.88 15.72 -5.05
N HIS A 331 -14.63 15.39 -3.77
CA HIS A 331 -13.55 14.47 -3.39
C HIS A 331 -13.72 13.06 -3.97
N LEU A 332 -14.95 12.53 -4.04
CA LEU A 332 -15.18 11.25 -4.73
C LEU A 332 -14.94 11.36 -6.25
N GLY A 333 -15.27 12.51 -6.85
CA GLY A 333 -15.00 12.79 -8.26
C GLY A 333 -13.50 12.82 -8.58
N GLU A 334 -12.70 13.35 -7.68
CA GLU A 334 -11.23 13.40 -7.80
C GLU A 334 -10.60 11.99 -7.84
N ILE A 335 -11.19 11.02 -7.16
CA ILE A 335 -10.70 9.63 -7.17
C ILE A 335 -10.84 9.00 -8.54
N THR A 336 -11.99 9.14 -9.17
CA THR A 336 -12.29 8.53 -10.48
C THR A 336 -11.86 9.39 -11.67
N GLY A 337 -11.44 10.65 -11.42
CA GLY A 337 -11.03 11.61 -12.44
C GLY A 337 -12.21 12.29 -13.13
N ALA A 338 -13.36 12.39 -12.46
CA ALA A 338 -14.51 13.16 -12.96
C ALA A 338 -14.31 14.66 -12.83
N VAL A 339 -13.37 15.09 -11.98
CA VAL A 339 -12.92 16.49 -11.84
C VAL A 339 -11.48 16.54 -12.34
N ASP A 340 -11.27 17.12 -13.52
CA ASP A 340 -9.95 17.20 -14.17
C ASP A 340 -9.10 18.32 -13.56
N THR A 341 -8.03 17.97 -12.86
CA THR A 341 -6.89 18.84 -12.69
C THR A 341 -5.73 18.32 -13.55
N GLU A 342 -5.34 19.09 -14.56
CA GLU A 342 -4.27 18.73 -15.52
C GLU A 342 -2.95 18.40 -14.81
N ASP A 343 -2.72 19.03 -13.66
CA ASP A 343 -1.55 18.77 -12.80
C ASP A 343 -1.55 17.36 -12.19
N VAL A 344 -2.70 16.85 -11.74
CA VAL A 344 -2.84 15.49 -11.19
C VAL A 344 -2.62 14.46 -12.28
N LEU A 345 -3.21 14.67 -13.46
CA LEU A 345 -3.01 13.79 -14.61
C LEU A 345 -1.53 13.79 -15.03
N GLY A 346 -0.89 14.97 -15.08
CA GLY A 346 0.52 15.10 -15.37
C GLY A 346 1.41 14.30 -14.40
N ALA A 347 1.15 14.40 -13.11
CA ALA A 347 1.91 13.67 -12.08
C ALA A 347 1.76 12.14 -12.21
N ILE A 348 0.54 11.65 -12.40
CA ILE A 348 0.26 10.21 -12.55
C ILE A 348 0.96 9.65 -13.79
N PHE A 349 0.73 10.25 -14.97
CA PHE A 349 1.22 9.71 -16.24
C PHE A 349 2.73 9.89 -16.44
N SER A 350 3.37 10.89 -15.81
CA SER A 350 4.83 11.05 -15.85
C SER A 350 5.60 9.88 -15.20
N SER A 351 4.96 9.14 -14.29
CA SER A 351 5.55 7.96 -13.63
C SER A 351 5.51 6.69 -14.50
N PHE A 352 4.84 6.71 -15.66
CA PHE A 352 4.66 5.57 -16.54
C PHE A 352 5.90 5.29 -17.40
N CYS A 353 6.03 4.06 -17.88
CA CYS A 353 7.04 3.68 -18.86
C CYS A 353 6.70 4.23 -20.25
N LEU A 354 7.74 4.48 -21.07
CA LEU A 354 7.59 4.81 -22.49
C LEU A 354 6.80 3.73 -23.24
N GLY A 355 5.79 4.11 -24.02
CA GLY A 355 5.03 3.20 -24.86
C GLY A 355 3.84 2.50 -24.16
N LYS A 356 3.38 3.03 -23.04
CA LYS A 356 2.18 2.54 -22.34
C LYS A 356 1.14 3.64 -22.13
#